data_18bbf8e91a1941170ee73edb9427c937
#
_entry.id   18bbf8e91a1941170ee73edb9427c937
#
_cell.length_a   1.000
_cell.length_b   1.000
_cell.length_c   1.000
_cell.angle_alpha   90.00
_cell.angle_beta   90.00
_cell.angle_gamma   90.00
#
_symmetry.space_group_name_H-M   'P 1'
#
loop_
_entity.id
_entity.type
_entity.pdbx_description
1 polymer ?
#
loop_
_entity_poly.entity_id
_entity_poly.type
_entity_poly.pdbx_seq_one_letter_code
_entity_poly.pdbx_strand_id
1 'polypeptide(L)'
;EVIIVNKNDYATIESLNLEVTNDNLIIACASRVKEPIEFYTEDYLCEIIAKEYFGLTVKHVENSNRDNIYMGFKIISPTDEELSTVYSKDNCENIFNCLINEYVIINDENDNFCDVIRWNGVKYETVWNKTLKTLAFGDKIKSKDVYQRMAFDSLLNNTMTCITGHAGSGKSLISLVTAMHLIE
;
A
#
# COMPACT_ATOMS: atom_id res chain seq x y z
N GLU A 1 23.02 6.38 25.10
CA GLU A 1 23.28 5.16 25.90
C GLU A 1 22.48 3.99 25.29
N VAL A 2 23.06 2.78 25.23
CA VAL A 2 22.38 1.57 24.76
C VAL A 2 21.94 0.76 25.97
N ILE A 3 20.63 0.51 26.10
CA ILE A 3 20.07 -0.29 27.18
C ILE A 3 19.72 -1.66 26.61
N ILE A 4 20.14 -2.71 27.35
CA ILE A 4 19.97 -4.11 26.92
C ILE A 4 18.89 -4.78 27.76
N VAL A 5 18.02 -5.55 27.10
CA VAL A 5 17.03 -6.44 27.74
C VAL A 5 17.73 -7.40 28.72
N ASN A 6 17.20 -7.54 29.92
CA ASN A 6 17.76 -8.38 30.95
C ASN A 6 16.69 -9.25 31.66
N LYS A 7 17.09 -10.05 32.65
CA LYS A 7 16.21 -10.96 33.38
C LYS A 7 15.02 -10.27 34.07
N ASN A 8 15.17 -9.02 34.47
CA ASN A 8 14.09 -8.28 35.14
C ASN A 8 12.97 -7.95 34.14
N ASP A 9 13.30 -7.71 32.86
CA ASP A 9 12.32 -7.44 31.83
C ASP A 9 11.44 -8.67 31.55
N TYR A 10 12.04 -9.87 31.52
CA TYR A 10 11.30 -11.13 31.43
C TYR A 10 10.36 -11.31 32.63
N ALA A 11 10.86 -11.10 33.84
CA ALA A 11 10.06 -11.21 35.07
C ALA A 11 8.89 -10.20 35.08
N THR A 12 9.10 -9.01 34.57
CA THR A 12 8.06 -7.98 34.45
C THR A 12 6.96 -8.43 33.48
N ILE A 13 7.32 -8.92 32.31
CA ILE A 13 6.36 -9.42 31.30
C ILE A 13 5.54 -10.58 31.86
N GLU A 14 6.19 -11.54 32.51
CA GLU A 14 5.51 -12.68 33.14
C GLU A 14 4.56 -12.23 34.27
N SER A 15 4.96 -11.26 35.09
CA SER A 15 4.12 -10.72 36.18
C SER A 15 2.85 -10.03 35.68
N LEU A 16 2.88 -9.49 34.45
CA LEU A 16 1.75 -8.83 33.80
C LEU A 16 0.89 -9.82 32.96
N ASN A 17 1.23 -11.11 32.96
CA ASN A 17 0.61 -12.15 32.12
C ASN A 17 0.64 -11.80 30.62
N LEU A 18 1.67 -11.10 30.17
CA LEU A 18 1.90 -10.80 28.77
C LEU A 18 2.74 -11.90 28.12
N GLU A 19 2.55 -12.11 26.83
CA GLU A 19 3.39 -13.03 26.06
C GLU A 19 4.83 -12.52 25.98
N VAL A 20 5.81 -13.43 26.11
CA VAL A 20 7.23 -13.09 25.98
C VAL A 20 7.58 -12.96 24.50
N THR A 21 7.38 -11.76 23.97
CA THR A 21 7.76 -11.36 22.61
C THR A 21 8.91 -10.36 22.65
N ASN A 22 9.61 -10.17 21.54
CA ASN A 22 10.66 -9.16 21.44
C ASN A 22 10.12 -7.76 21.70
N ASP A 23 8.93 -7.44 21.19
CA ASP A 23 8.30 -6.13 21.35
C ASP A 23 7.97 -5.86 22.82
N ASN A 24 7.35 -6.81 23.51
CA ASN A 24 7.04 -6.68 24.93
C ASN A 24 8.30 -6.55 25.79
N LEU A 25 9.37 -7.26 25.44
CA LEU A 25 10.66 -7.13 26.13
C LEU A 25 11.31 -5.75 25.90
N ILE A 26 11.20 -5.17 24.71
CA ILE A 26 11.65 -3.81 24.41
C ILE A 26 10.88 -2.78 25.24
N ILE A 27 9.55 -2.94 25.33
CA ILE A 27 8.68 -2.05 26.13
C ILE A 27 9.04 -2.17 27.61
N ALA A 28 9.20 -3.38 28.15
CA ALA A 28 9.60 -3.58 29.54
C ALA A 28 11.00 -2.98 29.84
N CYS A 29 11.93 -3.14 28.92
CA CYS A 29 13.27 -2.55 29.00
C CYS A 29 13.20 -1.02 29.01
N ALA A 30 12.39 -0.42 28.15
CA ALA A 30 12.15 1.01 28.10
C ALA A 30 11.55 1.53 29.41
N SER A 31 10.58 0.81 29.99
CA SER A 31 9.91 1.21 31.23
C SER A 31 10.81 1.28 32.47
N ARG A 32 11.99 0.62 32.43
CA ARG A 32 12.99 0.68 33.51
C ARG A 32 13.78 1.98 33.55
N VAL A 33 13.72 2.77 32.50
CA VAL A 33 14.45 4.03 32.42
C VAL A 33 13.79 5.01 33.39
N LYS A 34 14.58 5.59 34.31
CA LYS A 34 14.07 6.51 35.32
C LYS A 34 13.87 7.93 34.80
N GLU A 35 14.50 8.25 33.70
CA GLU A 35 14.38 9.55 33.04
C GLU A 35 13.13 9.58 32.16
N PRO A 36 12.53 10.76 31.90
CA PRO A 36 11.44 10.88 30.94
C PRO A 36 11.89 10.41 29.58
N ILE A 37 11.21 9.38 29.04
CA ILE A 37 11.50 8.83 27.72
C ILE A 37 10.29 8.97 26.80
N GLU A 38 10.55 9.01 25.53
CA GLU A 38 9.55 8.92 24.47
C GLU A 38 9.73 7.57 23.75
N PHE A 39 8.66 6.79 23.70
CA PHE A 39 8.65 5.52 23.01
C PHE A 39 8.06 5.70 21.62
N TYR A 40 8.82 5.38 20.57
CA TYR A 40 8.38 5.54 19.18
C TYR A 40 8.02 4.19 18.60
N THR A 41 6.77 4.05 18.10
CA THR A 41 6.31 2.86 17.39
C THR A 41 5.23 3.21 16.38
N GLU A 42 5.17 2.45 15.27
CA GLU A 42 4.07 2.46 14.30
C GLU A 42 3.18 1.22 14.45
N ASP A 43 3.53 0.29 15.34
CA ASP A 43 2.74 -0.90 15.64
C ASP A 43 1.67 -0.57 16.68
N TYR A 44 0.41 -0.76 16.30
CA TYR A 44 -0.75 -0.46 17.14
C TYR A 44 -0.81 -1.31 18.42
N LEU A 45 -0.42 -2.58 18.36
CA LEU A 45 -0.42 -3.44 19.53
C LEU A 45 0.69 -3.04 20.51
N CYS A 46 1.87 -2.72 19.99
CA CYS A 46 2.98 -2.17 20.75
C CYS A 46 2.59 -0.87 21.47
N GLU A 47 1.88 0.01 20.78
CA GLU A 47 1.37 1.27 21.34
C GLU A 47 0.44 1.03 22.53
N ILE A 48 -0.57 0.15 22.37
CA ILE A 48 -1.52 -0.17 23.44
C ILE A 48 -0.79 -0.73 24.64
N ILE A 49 0.08 -1.71 24.45
CA ILE A 49 0.82 -2.34 25.55
C ILE A 49 1.71 -1.32 26.27
N ALA A 50 2.43 -0.49 25.53
CA ALA A 50 3.31 0.52 26.09
C ALA A 50 2.55 1.56 26.91
N LYS A 51 1.37 2.01 26.45
CA LYS A 51 0.54 3.00 27.17
C LYS A 51 -0.19 2.39 28.36
N GLU A 52 -0.94 1.31 28.14
CA GLU A 52 -1.89 0.80 29.14
C GLU A 52 -1.22 -0.03 30.24
N TYR A 53 -0.19 -0.80 29.90
CA TYR A 53 0.49 -1.66 30.88
C TYR A 53 1.72 -1.02 31.50
N PHE A 54 2.42 -0.16 30.74
CA PHE A 54 3.70 0.43 31.21
C PHE A 54 3.65 1.94 31.43
N GLY A 55 2.55 2.61 31.05
CA GLY A 55 2.38 4.05 31.23
C GLY A 55 3.38 4.92 30.46
N LEU A 56 3.93 4.39 29.35
CA LEU A 56 4.92 5.11 28.55
C LEU A 56 4.25 6.17 27.67
N THR A 57 4.94 7.28 27.46
CA THR A 57 4.55 8.27 26.47
C THR A 57 4.91 7.74 25.08
N VAL A 58 3.91 7.37 24.30
CA VAL A 58 4.12 6.85 22.93
C VAL A 58 3.93 7.96 21.92
N LYS A 59 4.85 8.03 20.98
CA LYS A 59 4.81 8.91 19.82
C LYS A 59 4.93 8.09 18.54
N HIS A 60 4.36 8.63 17.48
CA HIS A 60 4.55 8.12 16.11
C HIS A 60 5.65 8.92 15.43
N VAL A 61 6.37 8.27 14.51
CA VAL A 61 7.28 9.01 13.65
C VAL A 61 6.44 9.92 12.76
N GLU A 62 6.45 11.22 13.01
CA GLU A 62 5.82 12.18 12.13
C GLU A 62 6.52 12.10 10.76
N ASN A 63 5.92 11.37 9.84
CA ASN A 63 6.30 11.45 8.44
C ASN A 63 5.89 12.83 7.93
N SER A 64 6.78 13.79 8.04
CA SER A 64 6.63 15.15 7.48
C SER A 64 6.41 15.14 5.93
N ASN A 65 6.48 13.97 5.32
CA ASN A 65 6.31 13.75 3.88
C ASN A 65 5.10 12.88 3.53
N ARG A 66 4.07 12.79 4.39
CA ARG A 66 2.84 12.04 4.04
C ARG A 66 2.16 12.58 2.78
N ASP A 67 2.36 13.85 2.47
CA ASP A 67 1.78 14.51 1.29
C ASP A 67 2.42 14.07 -0.05
N ASN A 68 3.54 13.34 -0.01
CA ASN A 68 4.28 12.89 -1.20
C ASN A 68 4.48 11.37 -1.28
N ILE A 69 3.59 10.58 -0.68
CA ILE A 69 3.68 9.13 -0.84
C ILE A 69 3.32 8.76 -2.28
N TYR A 70 4.28 8.15 -2.98
CA TYR A 70 4.03 7.61 -4.31
C TYR A 70 3.00 6.48 -4.25
N MET A 71 1.84 6.71 -4.85
CA MET A 71 0.71 5.79 -4.83
C MET A 71 0.67 4.86 -6.04
N GLY A 72 1.54 5.05 -7.02
CA GLY A 72 1.53 4.32 -8.29
C GLY A 72 0.51 4.85 -9.30
N PHE A 73 -0.27 5.86 -8.92
CA PHE A 73 -1.26 6.49 -9.79
C PHE A 73 -1.49 7.96 -9.42
N LYS A 74 -2.05 8.69 -10.39
CA LYS A 74 -2.57 10.06 -10.24
C LYS A 74 -4.06 10.07 -10.57
N ILE A 75 -4.81 11.01 -10.00
CA ILE A 75 -6.20 11.29 -10.36
C ILE A 75 -6.22 12.66 -11.01
N ILE A 76 -6.73 12.75 -12.23
CA ILE A 76 -6.70 13.96 -13.04
C ILE A 76 -8.04 14.15 -13.73
N SER A 77 -8.51 15.41 -13.78
CA SER A 77 -9.63 15.84 -14.60
C SER A 77 -9.07 16.69 -15.75
N PRO A 78 -8.66 16.05 -16.87
CA PRO A 78 -7.98 16.73 -17.96
C PRO A 78 -8.95 17.55 -18.82
N THR A 79 -8.41 18.54 -19.51
CA THR A 79 -9.14 19.30 -20.54
C THR A 79 -9.35 18.46 -21.81
N ASP A 80 -10.29 18.89 -22.67
CA ASP A 80 -10.54 18.23 -23.95
C ASP A 80 -9.30 18.18 -24.85
N GLU A 81 -8.45 19.20 -24.79
CA GLU A 81 -7.19 19.27 -25.54
C GLU A 81 -6.18 18.22 -25.04
N GLU A 82 -6.05 18.06 -23.71
CA GLU A 82 -5.20 17.05 -23.09
C GLU A 82 -5.71 15.64 -23.40
N LEU A 83 -7.03 15.41 -23.34
CA LEU A 83 -7.64 14.15 -23.74
C LEU A 83 -7.36 13.82 -25.21
N SER A 84 -7.54 14.78 -26.10
CA SER A 84 -7.22 14.63 -27.53
C SER A 84 -5.76 14.24 -27.75
N THR A 85 -4.86 14.86 -26.98
CA THR A 85 -3.43 14.55 -27.01
C THR A 85 -3.14 13.13 -26.54
N VAL A 86 -3.68 12.73 -25.40
CA VAL A 86 -3.47 11.39 -24.81
C VAL A 86 -3.94 10.26 -25.70
N TYR A 87 -5.11 10.42 -26.33
CA TYR A 87 -5.70 9.40 -27.20
C TYR A 87 -5.27 9.46 -28.67
N SER A 88 -4.44 10.44 -29.04
CA SER A 88 -3.84 10.50 -30.38
C SER A 88 -2.89 9.33 -30.59
N LYS A 89 -3.00 8.65 -31.76
CA LYS A 89 -2.17 7.49 -32.09
C LYS A 89 -0.69 7.80 -32.21
N ASP A 90 -0.36 9.02 -32.57
CA ASP A 90 1.00 9.46 -32.89
C ASP A 90 1.67 10.19 -31.71
N ASN A 91 0.96 10.34 -30.58
CA ASN A 91 1.48 11.09 -29.47
C ASN A 91 2.25 10.23 -28.48
N CYS A 92 3.52 10.59 -28.32
CA CYS A 92 4.44 10.00 -27.35
C CYS A 92 4.82 11.01 -26.25
N GLU A 93 3.98 12.01 -25.98
CA GLU A 93 4.27 13.04 -25.00
C GLU A 93 3.71 12.67 -23.62
N ASN A 94 4.57 12.77 -22.60
CA ASN A 94 4.20 12.52 -21.21
C ASN A 94 3.62 13.79 -20.56
N ILE A 95 2.46 14.21 -21.00
CA ILE A 95 1.82 15.48 -20.58
C ILE A 95 1.50 15.53 -19.08
N PHE A 96 1.29 14.38 -18.44
CA PHE A 96 0.99 14.29 -17.00
C PHE A 96 2.23 14.03 -16.13
N ASN A 97 3.44 14.08 -16.71
CA ASN A 97 4.71 13.82 -16.01
C ASN A 97 4.69 12.53 -15.18
N CYS A 98 4.22 11.44 -15.78
CA CYS A 98 4.12 10.14 -15.14
C CYS A 98 5.49 9.42 -15.11
N LEU A 99 5.72 8.68 -14.05
CA LEU A 99 6.79 7.69 -14.03
C LEU A 99 6.43 6.50 -14.92
N ILE A 100 7.44 5.74 -15.36
CA ILE A 100 7.19 4.50 -16.13
C ILE A 100 6.32 3.56 -15.32
N ASN A 101 5.25 3.04 -15.94
CA ASN A 101 4.22 2.21 -15.35
C ASN A 101 3.31 2.91 -14.32
N GLU A 102 3.38 4.22 -14.20
CA GLU A 102 2.42 4.98 -13.40
C GLU A 102 1.08 5.09 -14.12
N TYR A 103 0.01 4.96 -13.35
CA TYR A 103 -1.36 5.05 -13.85
C TYR A 103 -1.91 6.46 -13.72
N VAL A 104 -2.85 6.80 -14.58
CA VAL A 104 -3.67 8.01 -14.48
C VAL A 104 -5.13 7.60 -14.52
N ILE A 105 -5.84 7.89 -13.44
CA ILE A 105 -7.29 7.79 -13.35
C ILE A 105 -7.84 9.10 -13.89
N ILE A 106 -8.63 9.01 -14.95
CA ILE A 106 -9.27 10.15 -15.61
C ILE A 106 -10.68 10.28 -15.08
N ASN A 107 -10.98 11.43 -14.47
CA ASN A 107 -12.32 11.79 -14.04
C ASN A 107 -12.87 12.94 -14.92
N ASP A 108 -14.19 13.10 -14.94
CA ASP A 108 -14.85 14.27 -15.50
C ASP A 108 -14.81 15.46 -14.53
N GLU A 109 -15.39 16.59 -14.94
CA GLU A 109 -15.49 17.82 -14.13
C GLU A 109 -16.31 17.64 -12.83
N ASN A 110 -17.08 16.56 -12.72
CA ASN A 110 -17.89 16.23 -11.55
C ASN A 110 -17.27 15.10 -10.70
N ASP A 111 -15.98 14.83 -10.87
CA ASP A 111 -15.24 13.75 -10.21
C ASP A 111 -15.75 12.34 -10.52
N ASN A 112 -16.53 12.13 -11.58
CA ASN A 112 -16.93 10.79 -11.99
C ASN A 112 -15.82 10.13 -12.81
N PHE A 113 -15.59 8.85 -12.52
CA PHE A 113 -14.63 8.03 -13.25
C PHE A 113 -14.99 7.90 -14.74
N CYS A 114 -14.07 8.25 -15.62
CA CYS A 114 -14.19 8.09 -17.07
C CYS A 114 -13.33 6.94 -17.60
N ASP A 115 -12.02 6.97 -17.34
CA ASP A 115 -11.09 5.93 -17.82
C ASP A 115 -9.85 5.82 -16.93
N VAL A 116 -9.02 4.82 -17.20
CA VAL A 116 -7.70 4.68 -16.62
C VAL A 116 -6.68 4.30 -17.68
N ILE A 117 -5.56 5.02 -17.69
CA ILE A 117 -4.46 4.84 -18.62
C ILE A 117 -3.17 4.59 -17.86
N ARG A 118 -2.16 4.03 -18.51
CA ARG A 118 -0.82 3.79 -17.96
C ARG A 118 0.23 4.38 -18.89
N TRP A 119 1.22 5.07 -18.32
CA TRP A 119 2.40 5.49 -19.05
C TRP A 119 3.41 4.34 -19.16
N ASN A 120 3.68 3.85 -20.36
CA ASN A 120 4.61 2.74 -20.56
C ASN A 120 6.07 3.17 -20.78
N GLY A 121 6.37 4.46 -20.65
CA GLY A 121 7.68 5.07 -20.92
C GLY A 121 7.80 5.66 -22.33
N VAL A 122 6.85 5.38 -23.22
CA VAL A 122 6.82 5.89 -24.61
C VAL A 122 5.49 6.59 -24.89
N LYS A 123 4.37 5.98 -24.48
CA LYS A 123 3.02 6.50 -24.72
C LYS A 123 2.06 6.08 -23.61
N TYR A 124 0.91 6.72 -23.56
CA TYR A 124 -0.22 6.27 -22.75
C TYR A 124 -0.93 5.09 -23.39
N GLU A 125 -1.24 4.09 -22.57
CA GLU A 125 -1.98 2.90 -22.97
C GLU A 125 -3.25 2.78 -22.14
N THR A 126 -4.39 2.56 -22.79
CA THR A 126 -5.65 2.30 -22.09
C THR A 126 -5.57 0.99 -21.33
N VAL A 127 -5.90 1.04 -20.05
CA VAL A 127 -5.97 -0.16 -19.20
C VAL A 127 -7.36 -0.76 -19.34
N TRP A 128 -7.46 -1.90 -20.02
CA TRP A 128 -8.74 -2.57 -20.26
C TRP A 128 -9.21 -3.35 -19.04
N ASN A 129 -10.51 -3.39 -18.83
CA ASN A 129 -11.11 -4.24 -17.81
C ASN A 129 -11.06 -5.71 -18.25
N LYS A 130 -9.95 -6.37 -17.96
CA LYS A 130 -9.71 -7.77 -18.31
C LYS A 130 -10.56 -8.70 -17.46
N THR A 131 -10.99 -9.78 -18.06
CA THR A 131 -11.65 -10.89 -17.38
C THR A 131 -10.71 -12.09 -17.42
N LEU A 132 -10.26 -12.55 -16.25
CA LEU A 132 -9.40 -13.72 -16.12
C LEU A 132 -10.25 -14.95 -15.83
N LYS A 133 -9.95 -16.05 -16.52
CA LYS A 133 -10.54 -17.36 -16.26
C LYS A 133 -9.42 -18.32 -15.94
N THR A 134 -9.56 -19.05 -14.85
CA THR A 134 -8.63 -20.09 -14.46
C THR A 134 -9.38 -21.39 -14.21
N LEU A 135 -8.73 -22.52 -14.44
CA LEU A 135 -9.32 -23.83 -14.23
C LEU A 135 -9.72 -24.06 -12.76
N ALA A 136 -8.92 -23.52 -11.85
CA ALA A 136 -9.13 -23.70 -10.41
C ALA A 136 -10.36 -22.98 -9.87
N PHE A 137 -10.69 -21.81 -10.41
CA PHE A 137 -11.86 -21.05 -9.95
C PHE A 137 -13.12 -21.31 -10.76
N GLY A 138 -12.99 -21.93 -11.94
CA GLY A 138 -14.12 -22.29 -12.81
C GLY A 138 -14.88 -21.09 -13.41
N ASP A 139 -14.95 -19.98 -12.69
CA ASP A 139 -15.65 -18.76 -13.04
C ASP A 139 -14.71 -17.70 -13.61
N LYS A 140 -15.33 -16.75 -14.33
CA LYS A 140 -14.64 -15.57 -14.84
C LYS A 140 -14.50 -14.53 -13.74
N ILE A 141 -13.26 -14.21 -13.38
CA ILE A 141 -12.94 -13.15 -12.41
C ILE A 141 -12.69 -11.84 -13.14
N LYS A 142 -13.43 -10.80 -12.75
CA LYS A 142 -13.34 -9.45 -13.32
C LYS A 142 -13.07 -8.46 -12.18
N SER A 143 -12.31 -7.39 -12.47
CA SER A 143 -12.12 -6.30 -11.50
C SER A 143 -13.46 -5.63 -11.16
N LYS A 144 -13.67 -5.33 -9.89
CA LYS A 144 -14.88 -4.66 -9.38
C LYS A 144 -14.75 -3.14 -9.38
N ASP A 145 -13.53 -2.64 -9.30
CA ASP A 145 -13.21 -1.22 -9.26
C ASP A 145 -11.95 -0.91 -10.09
N VAL A 146 -11.63 0.39 -10.21
CA VAL A 146 -10.48 0.87 -10.98
C VAL A 146 -9.15 0.43 -10.37
N TYR A 147 -9.04 0.35 -9.05
CA TYR A 147 -7.81 -0.06 -8.38
C TYR A 147 -7.49 -1.53 -8.63
N GLN A 148 -8.50 -2.39 -8.58
CA GLN A 148 -8.35 -3.79 -8.96
C GLN A 148 -8.02 -3.95 -10.45
N ARG A 149 -8.56 -3.09 -11.32
CA ARG A 149 -8.25 -3.05 -12.76
C ARG A 149 -6.77 -2.73 -12.99
N MET A 150 -6.23 -1.70 -12.30
CA MET A 150 -4.81 -1.36 -12.34
C MET A 150 -3.94 -2.49 -11.77
N ALA A 151 -4.35 -3.13 -10.68
CA ALA A 151 -3.62 -4.25 -10.11
C ALA A 151 -3.51 -5.43 -11.08
N PHE A 152 -4.60 -5.82 -11.77
CA PHE A 152 -4.56 -6.84 -12.81
C PHE A 152 -3.63 -6.46 -13.95
N ASP A 153 -3.72 -5.22 -14.43
CA ASP A 153 -2.86 -4.77 -15.53
C ASP A 153 -1.38 -4.78 -15.10
N SER A 154 -1.08 -4.30 -13.90
CA SER A 154 0.29 -4.28 -13.37
C SER A 154 0.88 -5.68 -13.21
N LEU A 155 0.12 -6.62 -12.64
CA LEU A 155 0.57 -8.00 -12.48
C LEU A 155 0.82 -8.73 -13.81
N LEU A 156 0.08 -8.36 -14.87
CA LEU A 156 0.22 -8.97 -16.20
C LEU A 156 1.34 -8.37 -17.04
N ASN A 157 1.74 -7.12 -16.76
CA ASN A 157 2.65 -6.37 -17.64
C ASN A 157 3.98 -6.00 -16.99
N ASN A 158 4.12 -6.09 -15.66
CA ASN A 158 5.32 -5.69 -14.95
C ASN A 158 6.02 -6.87 -14.30
N THR A 159 7.35 -6.82 -14.25
CA THR A 159 8.18 -7.84 -13.60
C THR A 159 8.01 -7.86 -12.09
N MET A 160 7.75 -6.72 -11.49
CA MET A 160 7.53 -6.56 -10.05
C MET A 160 6.32 -5.65 -9.81
N THR A 161 5.40 -6.07 -8.96
CA THR A 161 4.22 -5.31 -8.57
C THR A 161 4.05 -5.37 -7.05
N CYS A 162 3.92 -4.21 -6.42
CA CYS A 162 3.55 -4.09 -5.00
C CYS A 162 2.10 -3.64 -4.90
N ILE A 163 1.25 -4.43 -4.24
CA ILE A 163 -0.17 -4.12 -4.05
C ILE A 163 -0.41 -3.81 -2.58
N THR A 164 -0.78 -2.57 -2.30
CA THR A 164 -1.14 -2.10 -0.97
C THR A 164 -2.65 -1.83 -0.88
N GLY A 165 -3.19 -1.75 0.33
CA GLY A 165 -4.60 -1.43 0.55
C GLY A 165 -5.17 -2.14 1.77
N HIS A 166 -6.39 -1.77 2.17
CA HIS A 166 -7.07 -2.27 3.36
C HIS A 166 -7.33 -3.78 3.31
N ALA A 167 -7.51 -4.40 4.48
CA ALA A 167 -7.95 -5.78 4.58
C ALA A 167 -9.30 -5.97 3.85
N GLY A 168 -9.48 -7.11 3.18
CA GLY A 168 -10.73 -7.40 2.43
C GLY A 168 -10.82 -6.76 1.04
N SER A 169 -9.88 -5.93 0.59
CA SER A 169 -9.91 -5.30 -0.74
C SER A 169 -9.62 -6.25 -1.92
N GLY A 170 -9.42 -7.53 -1.67
CA GLY A 170 -9.23 -8.55 -2.71
C GLY A 170 -7.80 -8.72 -3.24
N LYS A 171 -6.80 -8.12 -2.59
CA LYS A 171 -5.38 -8.18 -3.03
C LYS A 171 -4.88 -9.61 -3.28
N SER A 172 -5.05 -10.48 -2.30
CA SER A 172 -4.60 -11.89 -2.39
C SER A 172 -5.36 -12.65 -3.48
N LEU A 173 -6.66 -12.39 -3.65
CA LEU A 173 -7.46 -13.01 -4.71
C LEU A 173 -6.96 -12.61 -6.09
N ILE A 174 -6.76 -11.30 -6.32
CA ILE A 174 -6.26 -10.78 -7.61
C ILE A 174 -4.89 -11.37 -7.92
N SER A 175 -3.97 -11.36 -6.94
CA SER A 175 -2.62 -11.91 -7.13
C SER A 175 -2.66 -13.41 -7.46
N LEU A 176 -3.47 -14.19 -6.74
CA LEU A 176 -3.60 -15.63 -6.96
C LEU A 176 -4.21 -15.94 -8.32
N VAL A 177 -5.33 -15.30 -8.67
CA VAL A 177 -6.00 -15.50 -9.97
C VAL A 177 -5.09 -15.14 -11.13
N THR A 178 -4.34 -14.03 -11.02
CA THR A 178 -3.40 -13.63 -12.06
C THR A 178 -2.24 -14.63 -12.18
N ALA A 179 -1.67 -15.06 -11.06
CA ALA A 179 -0.60 -16.06 -11.06
C ALA A 179 -1.04 -17.36 -11.72
N MET A 180 -2.23 -17.86 -11.37
CA MET A 180 -2.80 -19.08 -12.00
C MET A 180 -3.05 -18.89 -13.50
N HIS A 181 -3.59 -17.75 -13.91
CA HIS A 181 -3.80 -17.44 -15.32
C HIS A 181 -2.49 -17.40 -16.13
N LEU A 182 -1.38 -17.02 -15.52
CA LEU A 182 -0.07 -16.96 -16.19
C LEU A 182 0.62 -18.31 -16.34
N ILE A 183 0.23 -19.33 -15.54
CA ILE A 183 0.82 -20.67 -15.57
C ILE A 183 -0.04 -21.72 -16.28
N GLU A 184 -1.33 -21.42 -16.54
CA GLU A 184 -2.25 -22.25 -17.34
C GLU A 184 -2.11 -21.97 -18.84
#